data_409d3e77cb5aec9fe8bcb8f2fdfbbb57
#
_entry.id   409d3e77cb5aec9fe8bcb8f2fdfbbb57
#
_cell.length_a   1.000
_cell.length_b   1.000
_cell.length_c   1.000
_cell.angle_alpha   90.00
_cell.angle_beta   90.00
_cell.angle_gamma   90.00
#
_symmetry.space_group_name_H-M   'P 1'
#
loop_
_entity.id
_entity.type
_entity.pdbx_description
1 polymer ?
#
loop_
_entity_poly.entity_id
_entity_poly.type
_entity_poly.pdbx_seq_one_letter_code
_entity_poly.pdbx_strand_id
1 'polypeptide(L)'
;MKEKVTAMKSGMYIVKAEEDQIEKIVDMSIRAFETDVNVGGTKGDCPPEFDSIEWHKQMAREGHLYQAMIEKDLVGAAIVFPDETQRSLYIGRIFIDSVYHRKGYGIRLMECIESNFPCSTEFNLDTPCWNERTNAFYQRLGYRIIKIEDGFNFYQKRRVIGRH
;
A
#
# COMPACT_ATOMS: atom_id res chain seq x y z
N MET A 1 24.08 2.89 13.08
CA MET A 1 24.17 3.03 11.65
C MET A 1 22.81 2.81 10.99
N LYS A 2 22.49 3.62 10.04
CA LYS A 2 21.21 3.50 9.40
C LYS A 2 21.17 2.36 8.42
N GLU A 3 20.04 1.70 8.35
CA GLU A 3 19.84 0.71 7.33
C GLU A 3 19.94 1.32 5.96
N LYS A 4 20.45 0.53 5.05
CA LYS A 4 20.49 0.94 3.68
C LYS A 4 19.07 0.91 3.13
N VAL A 5 18.67 2.01 2.50
CA VAL A 5 17.34 2.07 1.89
C VAL A 5 17.50 2.19 0.39
N THR A 6 16.53 1.65 -0.33
CA THR A 6 16.52 1.70 -1.78
C THR A 6 15.68 2.88 -2.22
N ALA A 7 16.31 3.87 -2.82
CA ALA A 7 15.61 5.04 -3.33
C ALA A 7 15.20 4.79 -4.76
N MET A 8 13.95 5.11 -5.09
CA MET A 8 13.47 5.06 -6.44
C MET A 8 13.92 6.31 -7.20
N LYS A 9 13.81 6.25 -8.54
CA LYS A 9 14.12 7.42 -9.35
C LYS A 9 13.35 8.65 -8.92
N SER A 10 12.16 8.42 -8.37
CA SER A 10 11.29 9.48 -7.91
C SER A 10 11.71 10.05 -6.56
N GLY A 11 12.72 9.45 -5.93
CA GLY A 11 13.12 9.83 -4.60
C GLY A 11 12.26 9.22 -3.49
N MET A 12 11.28 8.39 -3.83
CA MET A 12 10.48 7.74 -2.80
C MET A 12 11.15 6.45 -2.35
N TYR A 13 11.03 6.18 -1.05
CA TYR A 13 11.50 4.92 -0.48
C TYR A 13 10.56 4.52 0.64
N ILE A 14 10.60 3.23 1.03
CA ILE A 14 9.80 2.75 2.16
C ILE A 14 10.73 2.16 3.21
N VAL A 15 10.37 2.35 4.47
CA VAL A 15 11.07 1.77 5.61
C VAL A 15 10.03 1.32 6.62
N LYS A 16 10.40 0.35 7.46
CA LYS A 16 9.47 -0.11 8.48
C LYS A 16 9.07 1.04 9.38
N ALA A 17 7.79 1.07 9.74
CA ALA A 17 7.22 2.17 10.49
C ALA A 17 7.82 2.24 11.88
N GLU A 18 8.09 3.47 12.32
CA GLU A 18 8.58 3.75 13.65
C GLU A 18 7.40 4.06 14.57
N GLU A 19 7.52 3.66 15.82
CA GLU A 19 6.42 3.77 16.76
C GLU A 19 5.95 5.20 16.94
N ASP A 20 6.88 6.15 16.94
CA ASP A 20 6.53 7.56 17.13
C ASP A 20 5.85 8.18 15.91
N GLN A 21 5.74 7.45 14.80
CA GLN A 21 5.08 7.94 13.60
C GLN A 21 3.65 7.40 13.45
N ILE A 22 3.23 6.50 14.34
CA ILE A 22 1.95 5.80 14.15
C ILE A 22 0.76 6.75 14.14
N GLU A 23 0.72 7.72 15.06
CA GLU A 23 -0.42 8.64 15.09
C GLU A 23 -0.51 9.45 13.81
N LYS A 24 0.64 9.86 13.30
CA LYS A 24 0.69 10.61 12.05
C LYS A 24 0.23 9.75 10.88
N ILE A 25 0.65 8.49 10.87
CA ILE A 25 0.22 7.54 9.83
C ILE A 25 -1.28 7.35 9.86
N VAL A 26 -1.86 7.21 11.06
CA VAL A 26 -3.31 7.03 11.18
C VAL A 26 -4.05 8.28 10.71
N ASP A 27 -3.56 9.47 11.04
CA ASP A 27 -4.16 10.71 10.54
C ASP A 27 -4.18 10.72 9.02
N MET A 28 -3.09 10.29 8.41
CA MET A 28 -3.01 10.21 6.95
C MET A 28 -3.98 9.18 6.38
N SER A 29 -4.12 8.05 7.07
CA SER A 29 -5.05 7.00 6.67
C SER A 29 -6.48 7.55 6.66
N ILE A 30 -6.85 8.26 7.71
CA ILE A 30 -8.19 8.84 7.81
C ILE A 30 -8.44 9.79 6.64
N ARG A 31 -7.50 10.71 6.40
CA ARG A 31 -7.67 11.67 5.30
C ARG A 31 -7.74 10.98 3.94
N ALA A 32 -6.89 9.98 3.75
CA ALA A 32 -6.83 9.30 2.45
C ALA A 32 -8.10 8.52 2.15
N PHE A 33 -8.58 7.75 3.12
CA PHE A 33 -9.75 6.89 2.86
C PHE A 33 -11.06 7.65 2.90
N GLU A 34 -11.12 8.75 3.61
CA GLU A 34 -12.33 9.56 3.58
C GLU A 34 -12.57 10.18 2.21
N THR A 35 -11.55 10.30 1.38
CA THR A 35 -11.76 10.78 0.01
C THR A 35 -12.56 9.80 -0.84
N ASP A 36 -12.68 8.54 -0.42
CA ASP A 36 -13.46 7.56 -1.18
C ASP A 36 -14.94 7.91 -1.22
N VAL A 37 -15.41 8.72 -0.29
CA VAL A 37 -16.80 9.20 -0.32
C VAL A 37 -17.06 9.96 -1.61
N ASN A 38 -16.05 10.60 -2.17
CA ASN A 38 -16.19 11.39 -3.39
C ASN A 38 -16.28 10.55 -4.67
N VAL A 39 -16.03 9.24 -4.56
CA VAL A 39 -16.07 8.35 -5.74
C VAL A 39 -17.05 7.20 -5.55
N GLY A 40 -18.07 7.40 -4.73
CA GLY A 40 -19.16 6.45 -4.60
C GLY A 40 -19.20 5.68 -3.29
N GLY A 41 -18.19 5.85 -2.44
CA GLY A 41 -18.19 5.18 -1.16
C GLY A 41 -18.91 5.95 -0.09
N THR A 42 -19.15 5.33 1.03
CA THR A 42 -19.68 5.97 2.23
C THR A 42 -18.67 5.78 3.35
N LYS A 43 -18.91 6.43 4.48
CA LYS A 43 -18.02 6.24 5.64
C LYS A 43 -17.94 4.79 6.08
N GLY A 44 -19.03 4.04 5.91
CA GLY A 44 -19.05 2.63 6.26
C GLY A 44 -18.24 1.75 5.31
N ASP A 45 -17.84 2.30 4.17
CA ASP A 45 -17.07 1.55 3.16
C ASP A 45 -15.56 1.72 3.31
N CYS A 46 -15.10 2.49 4.30
CA CYS A 46 -13.67 2.61 4.56
C CYS A 46 -13.12 1.26 5.03
N PRO A 47 -11.83 0.99 4.77
CA PRO A 47 -11.26 -0.29 5.19
C PRO A 47 -11.34 -0.47 6.69
N PRO A 48 -11.49 -1.72 7.15
CA PRO A 48 -11.51 -1.99 8.59
C PRO A 48 -10.26 -1.41 9.26
N GLU A 49 -10.44 -0.85 10.45
CA GLU A 49 -9.33 -0.36 11.28
C GLU A 49 -8.56 0.80 10.66
N PHE A 50 -9.10 1.46 9.63
CA PHE A 50 -8.38 2.55 8.96
C PHE A 50 -8.08 3.70 9.92
N ASP A 51 -8.86 3.84 10.99
CA ASP A 51 -8.72 4.91 11.97
C ASP A 51 -8.19 4.40 13.32
N SER A 52 -7.73 3.17 13.40
CA SER A 52 -7.32 2.56 14.67
C SER A 52 -5.81 2.70 14.89
N ILE A 53 -5.44 3.46 15.91
CA ILE A 53 -4.04 3.58 16.32
C ILE A 53 -3.52 2.24 16.81
N GLU A 54 -4.31 1.52 17.60
CA GLU A 54 -3.89 0.24 18.16
C GLU A 54 -3.62 -0.80 17.09
N TRP A 55 -4.48 -0.86 16.10
CA TRP A 55 -4.29 -1.82 15.00
C TRP A 55 -3.02 -1.51 14.21
N HIS A 56 -2.77 -0.22 13.94
CA HIS A 56 -1.57 0.17 13.20
C HIS A 56 -0.31 -0.11 14.02
N LYS A 57 -0.38 0.07 15.34
CA LYS A 57 0.74 -0.30 16.21
C LYS A 57 1.03 -1.80 16.12
N GLN A 58 -0.03 -2.60 16.08
CA GLN A 58 0.14 -4.03 15.98
C GLN A 58 0.78 -4.40 14.64
N MET A 59 0.32 -3.78 13.56
CA MET A 59 0.91 -4.02 12.23
C MET A 59 2.38 -3.64 12.21
N ALA A 60 2.74 -2.55 12.86
CA ALA A 60 4.13 -2.13 12.94
C ALA A 60 4.97 -3.13 13.76
N ARG A 61 4.45 -3.57 14.89
CA ARG A 61 5.16 -4.53 15.74
C ARG A 61 5.40 -5.85 15.04
N GLU A 62 4.45 -6.26 14.18
CA GLU A 62 4.56 -7.50 13.43
C GLU A 62 5.37 -7.34 12.15
N GLY A 63 5.85 -6.13 11.87
CA GLY A 63 6.73 -5.89 10.73
C GLY A 63 6.01 -5.70 9.40
N HIS A 64 4.71 -5.45 9.43
CA HIS A 64 3.93 -5.33 8.20
C HIS A 64 3.72 -3.89 7.75
N LEU A 65 3.88 -2.92 8.64
CA LEU A 65 3.60 -1.52 8.32
C LEU A 65 4.88 -0.81 7.91
N TYR A 66 4.82 -0.16 6.73
CA TYR A 66 5.94 0.60 6.19
C TYR A 66 5.55 2.05 5.98
N GLN A 67 6.48 2.94 6.25
CA GLN A 67 6.34 4.37 5.96
C GLN A 67 6.80 4.65 4.54
N ALA A 68 6.00 5.42 3.79
CA ALA A 68 6.41 5.89 2.49
C ALA A 68 6.98 7.29 2.66
N MET A 69 8.23 7.46 2.22
CA MET A 69 8.99 8.67 2.46
C MET A 69 9.48 9.29 1.17
N ILE A 70 9.47 10.60 1.12
CA ILE A 70 10.19 11.36 0.09
C ILE A 70 11.08 12.29 0.86
N GLU A 71 12.41 12.07 0.73
CA GLU A 71 13.40 12.75 1.54
C GLU A 71 13.08 12.53 3.01
N LYS A 72 12.75 13.56 3.75
CA LYS A 72 12.42 13.44 5.17
C LYS A 72 10.94 13.49 5.44
N ASP A 73 10.14 13.60 4.38
CA ASP A 73 8.69 13.77 4.52
C ASP A 73 7.98 12.44 4.47
N LEU A 74 7.15 12.19 5.47
CA LEU A 74 6.26 11.05 5.49
C LEU A 74 5.05 11.39 4.62
N VAL A 75 4.83 10.62 3.55
CA VAL A 75 3.78 10.95 2.58
C VAL A 75 2.68 9.89 2.51
N GLY A 76 2.89 8.73 3.10
CA GLY A 76 1.91 7.67 3.07
C GLY A 76 2.40 6.43 3.77
N ALA A 77 1.74 5.31 3.52
CA ALA A 77 2.12 4.05 4.17
C ALA A 77 1.64 2.86 3.37
N ALA A 78 2.20 1.70 3.69
CA ALA A 78 1.80 0.44 3.09
C ALA A 78 1.80 -0.64 4.16
N ILE A 79 0.87 -1.57 4.04
CA ILE A 79 0.81 -2.73 4.93
C ILE A 79 0.86 -3.95 4.03
N VAL A 80 1.88 -4.79 4.19
CA VAL A 80 2.13 -5.92 3.31
C VAL A 80 2.41 -7.18 4.10
N PHE A 81 2.07 -8.31 3.50
CA PHE A 81 2.18 -9.61 4.15
C PHE A 81 2.86 -10.60 3.20
N PRO A 82 4.17 -10.78 3.33
CA PRO A 82 4.84 -11.81 2.52
C PRO A 82 4.49 -13.18 3.06
N ASP A 83 4.41 -14.17 2.16
CA ASP A 83 4.19 -15.53 2.62
C ASP A 83 5.50 -16.14 3.12
N GLU A 84 5.44 -17.39 3.60
CA GLU A 84 6.60 -18.03 4.21
C GLU A 84 7.77 -18.18 3.23
N THR A 85 7.47 -18.35 1.94
CA THR A 85 8.51 -18.55 0.93
C THR A 85 9.05 -17.24 0.39
N GLN A 86 8.43 -16.12 0.73
CA GLN A 86 8.76 -14.79 0.20
C GLN A 86 8.46 -14.66 -1.31
N ARG A 87 7.80 -15.65 -1.91
CA ARG A 87 7.48 -15.59 -3.34
C ARG A 87 6.17 -14.90 -3.63
N SER A 88 5.28 -14.85 -2.65
CA SER A 88 3.99 -14.22 -2.80
C SER A 88 3.88 -13.11 -1.77
N LEU A 89 3.46 -11.94 -2.21
CA LEU A 89 3.26 -10.80 -1.32
C LEU A 89 1.80 -10.37 -1.43
N TYR A 90 1.13 -10.31 -0.29
CA TYR A 90 -0.20 -9.74 -0.24
C TYR A 90 -0.10 -8.28 0.18
N ILE A 91 -0.60 -7.39 -0.67
CA ILE A 91 -0.59 -5.96 -0.39
C ILE A 91 -1.93 -5.66 0.27
N GLY A 92 -1.92 -5.61 1.59
CA GLY A 92 -3.14 -5.44 2.36
C GLY A 92 -3.69 -4.03 2.32
N ARG A 93 -2.80 -3.06 2.23
CA ARG A 93 -3.24 -1.66 2.23
C ARG A 93 -2.14 -0.75 1.74
N ILE A 94 -2.53 0.24 0.93
CA ILE A 94 -1.65 1.35 0.61
C ILE A 94 -2.45 2.63 0.71
N PHE A 95 -1.80 3.71 1.11
CA PHE A 95 -2.43 5.03 1.03
C PHE A 95 -1.38 6.11 0.98
N ILE A 96 -1.77 7.21 0.33
CA ILE A 96 -0.98 8.43 0.26
C ILE A 96 -1.82 9.52 0.92
N ASP A 97 -1.20 10.33 1.75
CA ASP A 97 -1.91 11.44 2.40
C ASP A 97 -2.59 12.28 1.32
N SER A 98 -3.84 12.66 1.61
CA SER A 98 -4.65 13.39 0.62
C SER A 98 -4.00 14.68 0.14
N VAL A 99 -3.15 15.31 0.95
CA VAL A 99 -2.47 16.53 0.53
C VAL A 99 -1.47 16.28 -0.60
N TYR A 100 -1.11 15.02 -0.83
CA TYR A 100 -0.17 14.65 -1.89
C TYR A 100 -0.86 13.93 -3.04
N HIS A 101 -2.19 13.89 -3.08
CA HIS A 101 -2.92 13.21 -4.16
C HIS A 101 -2.69 13.91 -5.48
N ARG A 102 -2.85 13.17 -6.57
CA ARG A 102 -2.69 13.66 -7.96
C ARG A 102 -1.25 14.00 -8.32
N LYS A 103 -0.28 13.47 -7.59
CA LYS A 103 1.13 13.68 -7.89
C LYS A 103 1.81 12.40 -8.38
N GLY A 104 1.03 11.34 -8.59
CA GLY A 104 1.58 10.06 -9.03
C GLY A 104 2.27 9.27 -7.93
N TYR A 105 2.09 9.66 -6.68
CA TYR A 105 2.80 8.99 -5.57
C TYR A 105 2.27 7.58 -5.32
N GLY A 106 1.01 7.31 -5.64
CA GLY A 106 0.49 5.95 -5.49
C GLY A 106 1.22 4.96 -6.40
N ILE A 107 1.48 5.36 -7.64
CA ILE A 107 2.24 4.52 -8.57
C ILE A 107 3.63 4.28 -8.04
N ARG A 108 4.28 5.34 -7.55
CA ARG A 108 5.64 5.24 -7.00
C ARG A 108 5.68 4.34 -5.78
N LEU A 109 4.65 4.41 -4.95
CA LEU A 109 4.58 3.54 -3.77
C LEU A 109 4.50 2.07 -4.18
N MET A 110 3.68 1.75 -5.18
CA MET A 110 3.60 0.39 -5.67
C MET A 110 4.94 -0.08 -6.24
N GLU A 111 5.64 0.78 -6.96
CA GLU A 111 6.97 0.45 -7.45
C GLU A 111 7.95 0.18 -6.31
N CYS A 112 7.88 1.00 -5.27
CA CYS A 112 8.72 0.80 -4.10
C CYS A 112 8.44 -0.54 -3.42
N ILE A 113 7.17 -0.91 -3.31
CA ILE A 113 6.81 -2.19 -2.72
C ILE A 113 7.41 -3.32 -3.53
N GLU A 114 7.23 -3.29 -4.85
CA GLU A 114 7.74 -4.36 -5.70
C GLU A 114 9.27 -4.43 -5.65
N SER A 115 9.93 -3.29 -5.55
CA SER A 115 11.39 -3.25 -5.46
C SER A 115 11.91 -3.75 -4.11
N ASN A 116 11.14 -3.52 -3.05
CA ASN A 116 11.55 -3.88 -1.71
C ASN A 116 11.42 -5.38 -1.43
N PHE A 117 10.70 -6.10 -2.29
CA PHE A 117 10.51 -7.53 -2.14
C PHE A 117 10.96 -8.24 -3.41
N PRO A 118 12.28 -8.25 -3.67
CA PRO A 118 12.81 -8.73 -4.95
C PRO A 118 12.60 -10.23 -5.18
N CYS A 119 12.39 -11.00 -4.12
CA CYS A 119 12.16 -12.43 -4.28
C CYS A 119 10.71 -12.76 -4.61
N SER A 120 9.81 -11.79 -4.52
CA SER A 120 8.40 -12.04 -4.78
C SER A 120 8.14 -12.06 -6.27
N THR A 121 7.45 -13.09 -6.72
CA THR A 121 7.06 -13.24 -8.12
C THR A 121 5.58 -13.00 -8.31
N GLU A 122 4.82 -12.93 -7.22
CA GLU A 122 3.39 -12.79 -7.28
C GLU A 122 2.95 -11.75 -6.27
N PHE A 123 2.15 -10.80 -6.73
CA PHE A 123 1.61 -9.74 -5.89
C PHE A 123 0.10 -9.82 -5.93
N ASN A 124 -0.53 -9.85 -4.76
CA ASN A 124 -1.97 -10.02 -4.63
C ASN A 124 -2.57 -8.87 -3.81
N LEU A 125 -3.75 -8.44 -4.19
CA LEU A 125 -4.48 -7.43 -3.45
C LEU A 125 -5.95 -7.51 -3.79
N ASP A 126 -6.78 -6.80 -3.03
CA ASP A 126 -8.18 -6.70 -3.36
C ASP A 126 -8.66 -5.27 -3.15
N THR A 127 -9.79 -4.94 -3.80
CA THR A 127 -10.39 -3.63 -3.65
C THR A 127 -11.89 -3.76 -3.91
N PRO A 128 -12.72 -2.91 -3.28
CA PRO A 128 -14.17 -3.00 -3.50
C PRO A 128 -14.54 -2.82 -4.97
N CYS A 129 -15.51 -3.60 -5.42
CA CYS A 129 -15.98 -3.50 -6.80
C CYS A 129 -16.49 -2.11 -7.16
N TRP A 130 -17.07 -1.40 -6.20
CA TRP A 130 -17.65 -0.08 -6.46
C TRP A 130 -16.60 1.01 -6.68
N ASN A 131 -15.38 0.80 -6.25
CA ASN A 131 -14.37 1.86 -6.28
C ASN A 131 -13.70 1.93 -7.64
N GLU A 132 -14.29 2.72 -8.54
CA GLU A 132 -13.77 2.84 -9.90
C GLU A 132 -12.35 3.37 -9.93
N ARG A 133 -12.01 4.26 -9.00
CA ARG A 133 -10.68 4.87 -8.98
C ARG A 133 -9.59 3.84 -8.70
N THR A 134 -9.77 3.02 -7.66
CA THR A 134 -8.75 2.04 -7.32
C THR A 134 -8.70 0.90 -8.34
N ASN A 135 -9.85 0.50 -8.87
CA ASN A 135 -9.86 -0.55 -9.89
C ASN A 135 -9.09 -0.09 -11.14
N ALA A 136 -9.33 1.13 -11.60
CA ALA A 136 -8.60 1.66 -12.75
C ALA A 136 -7.10 1.76 -12.44
N PHE A 137 -6.77 2.16 -11.22
CA PHE A 137 -5.38 2.31 -10.79
C PHE A 137 -4.63 0.99 -10.88
N TYR A 138 -5.19 -0.07 -10.30
CA TYR A 138 -4.50 -1.36 -10.31
C TYR A 138 -4.43 -1.98 -11.70
N GLN A 139 -5.48 -1.83 -12.50
CA GLN A 139 -5.46 -2.35 -13.85
C GLN A 139 -4.39 -1.65 -14.69
N ARG A 140 -4.22 -0.36 -14.49
CA ARG A 140 -3.17 0.37 -15.21
C ARG A 140 -1.78 -0.13 -14.86
N LEU A 141 -1.60 -0.61 -13.64
CA LEU A 141 -0.32 -1.13 -13.18
C LEU A 141 -0.07 -2.57 -13.57
N GLY A 142 -0.99 -3.18 -14.30
CA GLY A 142 -0.81 -4.54 -14.80
C GLY A 142 -1.42 -5.62 -13.93
N TYR A 143 -2.18 -5.24 -12.94
CA TYR A 143 -2.90 -6.21 -12.10
C TYR A 143 -4.15 -6.68 -12.83
N ARG A 144 -4.49 -7.95 -12.68
CA ARG A 144 -5.64 -8.56 -13.34
C ARG A 144 -6.56 -9.19 -12.31
N ILE A 145 -7.86 -9.07 -12.55
CA ILE A 145 -8.85 -9.69 -11.66
C ILE A 145 -8.76 -11.19 -11.81
N ILE A 146 -8.57 -11.90 -10.71
CA ILE A 146 -8.55 -13.36 -10.72
C ILE A 146 -9.80 -13.94 -10.05
N LYS A 147 -10.55 -13.11 -9.31
CA LYS A 147 -11.72 -13.59 -8.60
C LYS A 147 -12.54 -12.38 -8.18
N ILE A 148 -13.85 -12.55 -8.14
CA ILE A 148 -14.77 -11.56 -7.58
C ILE A 148 -15.58 -12.27 -6.51
N GLU A 149 -15.56 -11.72 -5.29
CA GLU A 149 -16.23 -12.37 -4.17
C GLU A 149 -16.61 -11.34 -3.13
N ASP A 150 -17.83 -11.44 -2.62
CA ASP A 150 -18.31 -10.60 -1.52
C ASP A 150 -18.15 -9.10 -1.77
N GLY A 151 -18.33 -8.68 -3.03
CA GLY A 151 -18.24 -7.27 -3.38
C GLY A 151 -16.84 -6.75 -3.58
N PHE A 152 -15.86 -7.66 -3.65
CA PHE A 152 -14.46 -7.27 -3.86
C PHE A 152 -13.92 -7.91 -5.13
N ASN A 153 -13.10 -7.14 -5.84
CA ASN A 153 -12.29 -7.65 -6.95
C ASN A 153 -10.93 -8.02 -6.39
N PHE A 154 -10.54 -9.28 -6.64
CA PHE A 154 -9.23 -9.77 -6.21
C PHE A 154 -8.29 -9.73 -7.39
N TYR A 155 -7.17 -9.05 -7.21
CA TYR A 155 -6.19 -8.78 -8.27
C TYR A 155 -4.90 -9.53 -8.04
N GLN A 156 -4.24 -9.86 -9.14
CA GLN A 156 -2.94 -10.50 -9.08
C GLN A 156 -2.06 -9.96 -10.20
N LYS A 157 -0.78 -9.79 -9.88
CA LYS A 157 0.22 -9.42 -10.86
C LYS A 157 1.40 -10.37 -10.66
N ARG A 158 1.91 -10.92 -11.75
CA ARG A 158 3.07 -11.81 -11.70
C ARG A 158 4.26 -11.13 -12.33
N ARG A 159 5.41 -11.46 -11.79
CA ARG A 159 6.66 -10.89 -12.24
C ARG A 159 7.67 -12.00 -12.44
N VAL A 160 8.39 -11.93 -13.55
CA VAL A 160 9.45 -12.89 -13.82
C VAL A 160 10.73 -12.35 -13.20
N ILE A 161 11.36 -13.17 -12.35
CA ILE A 161 12.64 -12.79 -11.76
C ILE A 161 13.70 -12.99 -12.83
N GLY A 162 14.45 -11.93 -13.12
CA GLY A 162 15.46 -11.99 -14.14
C GLY A 162 16.58 -12.97 -13.78
N ARG A 163 17.20 -13.52 -14.81
CA ARG A 163 18.36 -14.36 -14.64
C ARG A 163 19.59 -13.60 -15.03
N HIS A 164 20.63 -13.80 -14.31
CA HIS A 164 21.88 -13.08 -14.58
C HIS A 164 23.07 -13.98 -14.48
#